data_f05c20912de839967cb66bdc0e88e17d
#
_entry.id   f05c20912de839967cb66bdc0e88e17d
#
_cell.length_a   1.000
_cell.length_b   1.000
_cell.length_c   1.000
_cell.angle_alpha   90.00
_cell.angle_beta   90.00
_cell.angle_gamma   90.00
#
_symmetry.space_group_name_H-M   'P 1'
#
loop_
_entity.id
_entity.type
_entity.pdbx_description
1 polymer ?
#
loop_
_entity_poly.entity_id
_entity_poly.type
_entity_poly.pdbx_seq_one_letter_code
_entity_poly.pdbx_strand_id
1 'polypeptide(L)'
;MIIGGHLIADISGFLALIFITATAVLMFVKKRILSHISRQSLVSRIHIGMAVLGGAFLLLHADYFLQAPLTNFGVLLGYIATGVALIVWFTGFSFLERLRYSLLYHGSLSLFAIALMVAHSVNLGFSIPLYLSEILLAITGIIVLVRGSQHIIKIAR
;
A
#
# COMPACT_ATOMS: atom_id res chain seq x y z
N MET A 1 -5.21 29.53 -10.07
CA MET A 1 -3.97 28.97 -9.52
C MET A 1 -4.21 27.61 -8.83
N ILE A 2 -5.15 26.80 -9.33
CA ILE A 2 -5.60 25.53 -8.72
C ILE A 2 -5.04 24.30 -9.47
N ILE A 3 -4.55 24.48 -10.71
CA ILE A 3 -4.12 23.36 -11.57
C ILE A 3 -2.85 22.65 -11.04
N GLY A 4 -1.93 23.39 -10.40
CA GLY A 4 -0.69 22.77 -9.89
C GLY A 4 -0.85 21.92 -8.65
N GLY A 5 -1.83 22.21 -7.81
CA GLY A 5 -2.07 21.45 -6.57
C GLY A 5 -2.65 20.06 -6.80
N HIS A 6 -3.60 19.94 -7.72
CA HIS A 6 -4.17 18.63 -8.07
C HIS A 6 -3.12 17.69 -8.66
N LEU A 7 -2.22 18.21 -9.50
CA LEU A 7 -1.13 17.42 -10.09
C LEU A 7 -0.20 16.83 -9.02
N ILE A 8 0.15 17.62 -8.00
CA ILE A 8 1.00 17.13 -6.88
C ILE A 8 0.27 16.04 -6.09
N ALA A 9 -1.02 16.22 -5.82
CA ALA A 9 -1.83 15.24 -5.13
C ALA A 9 -1.93 13.94 -5.93
N ASP A 10 -2.19 14.01 -7.23
CA ASP A 10 -2.29 12.84 -8.11
C ASP A 10 -0.96 12.09 -8.18
N ILE A 11 0.15 12.80 -8.37
CA ILE A 11 1.49 12.20 -8.40
C ILE A 11 1.83 11.56 -7.05
N SER A 12 1.56 12.21 -5.94
CA SER A 12 1.87 11.67 -4.61
C SER A 12 1.02 10.42 -4.31
N GLY A 13 -0.27 10.42 -4.65
CA GLY A 13 -1.12 9.24 -4.52
C GLY A 13 -0.65 8.07 -5.38
N PHE A 14 -0.25 8.34 -6.61
CA PHE A 14 0.30 7.35 -7.53
C PHE A 14 1.61 6.75 -7.01
N LEU A 15 2.54 7.58 -6.54
CA LEU A 15 3.80 7.12 -5.94
C LEU A 15 3.55 6.32 -4.66
N ALA A 16 2.62 6.74 -3.81
CA ALA A 16 2.21 5.97 -2.63
C ALA A 16 1.75 4.57 -3.02
N LEU A 17 0.86 4.46 -4.01
CA LEU A 17 0.35 3.17 -4.49
C LEU A 17 1.46 2.28 -5.05
N ILE A 18 2.40 2.84 -5.84
CA ILE A 18 3.55 2.10 -6.36
C ILE A 18 4.39 1.54 -5.22
N PHE A 19 4.84 2.39 -4.29
CA PHE A 19 5.74 1.96 -3.23
C PHE A 19 5.09 0.96 -2.28
N ILE A 20 3.83 1.15 -1.90
CA ILE A 20 3.10 0.24 -1.02
C ILE A 20 2.88 -1.12 -1.71
N THR A 21 2.46 -1.11 -2.98
CA THR A 21 2.28 -2.35 -3.76
C THR A 21 3.60 -3.08 -3.97
N ALA A 22 4.67 -2.37 -4.33
CA ALA A 22 6.00 -2.96 -4.49
C ALA A 22 6.55 -3.53 -3.17
N THR A 23 6.27 -2.87 -2.04
CA THR A 23 6.62 -3.37 -0.70
C THR A 23 5.92 -4.71 -0.42
N ALA A 24 4.63 -4.82 -0.75
CA ALA A 24 3.89 -6.07 -0.60
C ALA A 24 4.42 -7.17 -1.55
N VAL A 25 4.63 -6.85 -2.83
CA VAL A 25 5.18 -7.80 -3.83
C VAL A 25 6.53 -8.32 -3.39
N LEU A 26 7.42 -7.47 -2.87
CA LEU A 26 8.75 -7.86 -2.42
C LEU A 26 8.69 -8.97 -1.36
N MET A 27 7.72 -8.95 -0.46
CA MET A 27 7.58 -9.98 0.57
C MET A 27 7.13 -11.33 0.00
N PHE A 28 6.27 -11.34 -1.04
CA PHE A 28 5.84 -12.58 -1.70
C PHE A 28 6.95 -13.19 -2.57
N VAL A 29 7.74 -12.32 -3.21
CA VAL A 29 8.84 -12.72 -4.10
C VAL A 29 10.06 -13.19 -3.29
N LYS A 30 10.28 -12.65 -2.07
CA LYS A 30 11.39 -12.98 -1.19
C LYS A 30 11.60 -14.49 -1.03
N LYS A 31 10.53 -15.24 -0.79
CA LYS A 31 10.62 -16.69 -0.56
C LYS A 31 11.02 -17.47 -1.80
N ARG A 32 10.75 -16.94 -2.99
CA ARG A 32 10.94 -17.63 -4.27
C ARG A 32 12.28 -17.31 -4.96
N ILE A 33 12.71 -16.04 -4.88
CA ILE A 33 13.91 -15.54 -5.59
C ILE A 33 15.13 -15.52 -4.66
N LEU A 34 14.92 -15.32 -3.36
CA LEU A 34 15.99 -15.06 -2.40
C LEU A 34 16.39 -16.28 -1.56
N SER A 35 15.82 -17.47 -1.84
CA SER A 35 16.33 -18.72 -1.26
C SER A 35 17.82 -18.96 -1.59
N HIS A 36 18.32 -18.32 -2.65
CA HIS A 36 19.73 -18.39 -3.08
C HIS A 36 20.58 -17.19 -2.64
N ILE A 37 20.00 -16.15 -2.03
CA ILE A 37 20.72 -14.95 -1.61
C ILE A 37 20.81 -14.94 -0.08
N SER A 38 22.00 -15.13 0.46
CA SER A 38 22.29 -15.12 1.91
C SER A 38 22.04 -13.77 2.63
N ARG A 39 21.50 -12.75 1.94
CA ARG A 39 21.31 -11.39 2.44
C ARG A 39 19.86 -11.08 2.84
N GLN A 40 19.29 -11.85 3.76
CA GLN A 40 17.95 -11.54 4.33
C GLN A 40 17.85 -10.12 4.89
N SER A 41 18.95 -9.57 5.42
CA SER A 41 19.00 -8.20 5.96
C SER A 41 18.81 -7.12 4.88
N LEU A 42 19.30 -7.32 3.66
CA LEU A 42 19.14 -6.36 2.56
C LEU A 42 17.67 -6.23 2.14
N VAL A 43 17.00 -7.36 1.99
CA VAL A 43 15.57 -7.37 1.59
C VAL A 43 14.70 -6.70 2.65
N SER A 44 14.99 -6.95 3.93
CA SER A 44 14.28 -6.28 5.02
C SER A 44 14.49 -4.76 4.99
N ARG A 45 15.72 -4.30 4.73
CA ARG A 45 16.02 -2.86 4.61
C ARG A 45 15.31 -2.23 3.42
N ILE A 46 15.29 -2.90 2.27
CA ILE A 46 14.56 -2.43 1.08
C ILE A 46 13.06 -2.35 1.38
N HIS A 47 12.48 -3.38 2.00
CA HIS A 47 11.07 -3.39 2.40
C HIS A 47 10.73 -2.19 3.30
N ILE A 48 11.53 -1.95 4.34
CA ILE A 48 11.34 -0.81 5.24
C ILE A 48 11.49 0.52 4.49
N GLY A 49 12.54 0.68 3.68
CA GLY A 49 12.76 1.90 2.90
C GLY A 49 11.60 2.22 1.96
N MET A 50 11.09 1.21 1.24
CA MET A 50 9.94 1.36 0.36
C MET A 50 8.65 1.67 1.14
N ALA A 51 8.45 1.04 2.32
CA ALA A 51 7.31 1.32 3.18
C ALA A 51 7.35 2.77 3.71
N VAL A 52 8.52 3.27 4.09
CA VAL A 52 8.71 4.66 4.55
C VAL A 52 8.41 5.64 3.42
N LEU A 53 8.93 5.41 2.22
CA LEU A 53 8.65 6.26 1.05
C LEU A 53 7.16 6.25 0.69
N GLY A 54 6.55 5.05 0.64
CA GLY A 54 5.12 4.92 0.38
C GLY A 54 4.27 5.64 1.41
N GLY A 55 4.62 5.53 2.69
CA GLY A 55 3.95 6.24 3.78
C GLY A 55 4.09 7.76 3.66
N ALA A 56 5.28 8.27 3.33
CA ALA A 56 5.52 9.70 3.14
C ALA A 56 4.67 10.26 2.00
N PHE A 57 4.63 9.59 0.85
CA PHE A 57 3.78 9.99 -0.28
C PHE A 57 2.29 9.88 0.03
N LEU A 58 1.88 8.86 0.80
CA LEU A 58 0.50 8.72 1.24
C LEU A 58 0.06 9.87 2.15
N LEU A 59 0.90 10.26 3.10
CA LEU A 59 0.62 11.39 3.98
C LEU A 59 0.56 12.70 3.20
N LEU A 60 1.47 12.92 2.25
CA LEU A 60 1.45 14.10 1.38
C LEU A 60 0.16 14.15 0.54
N HIS A 61 -0.28 13.01 0.00
CA HIS A 61 -1.53 12.89 -0.73
C HIS A 61 -2.75 13.18 0.18
N ALA A 62 -2.78 12.56 1.37
CA ALA A 62 -3.87 12.74 2.32
C ALA A 62 -3.97 14.18 2.83
N ASP A 63 -2.84 14.84 3.11
CA ASP A 63 -2.78 16.24 3.57
C ASP A 63 -3.45 17.18 2.58
N TYR A 64 -3.23 16.96 1.28
CA TYR A 64 -3.86 17.76 0.23
C TYR A 64 -5.39 17.69 0.26
N PHE A 65 -5.95 16.55 0.67
CA PHE A 65 -7.40 16.33 0.70
C PHE A 65 -8.03 16.51 2.08
N LEU A 66 -7.29 17.00 3.10
CA LEU A 66 -7.84 17.18 4.45
C LEU A 66 -9.11 18.05 4.52
N GLN A 67 -9.32 18.93 3.55
CA GLN A 67 -10.51 19.79 3.49
C GLN A 67 -11.57 19.23 2.53
N ALA A 68 -11.35 18.07 1.90
CA ALA A 68 -12.30 17.49 0.98
C ALA A 68 -13.54 16.96 1.75
N PRO A 69 -14.76 17.14 1.20
CA PRO A 69 -15.97 16.74 1.90
C PRO A 69 -16.05 15.20 2.01
N LEU A 70 -16.26 14.70 3.23
CA LEU A 70 -16.44 13.26 3.50
C LEU A 70 -17.72 12.66 2.90
N THR A 71 -18.59 13.48 2.35
CA THR A 71 -19.79 13.05 1.62
C THR A 71 -19.46 12.36 0.30
N ASN A 72 -18.27 12.60 -0.24
CA ASN A 72 -17.77 11.86 -1.40
C ASN A 72 -17.23 10.51 -0.94
N PHE A 73 -17.87 9.43 -1.41
CA PHE A 73 -17.52 8.06 -1.03
C PHE A 73 -16.07 7.69 -1.38
N GLY A 74 -15.56 8.17 -2.53
CA GLY A 74 -14.16 7.98 -2.91
C GLY A 74 -13.19 8.64 -1.91
N VAL A 75 -13.48 9.86 -1.47
CA VAL A 75 -12.70 10.56 -0.44
C VAL A 75 -12.74 9.81 0.88
N LEU A 76 -13.91 9.35 1.32
CA LEU A 76 -14.06 8.56 2.53
C LEU A 76 -13.21 7.27 2.48
N LEU A 77 -13.22 6.56 1.36
CA LEU A 77 -12.37 5.38 1.16
C LEU A 77 -10.88 5.72 1.28
N GLY A 78 -10.45 6.88 0.76
CA GLY A 78 -9.07 7.35 0.88
C GLY A 78 -8.66 7.57 2.34
N TYR A 79 -9.50 8.19 3.15
CA TYR A 79 -9.23 8.37 4.58
C TYR A 79 -9.15 7.05 5.33
N ILE A 80 -10.08 6.12 5.07
CA ILE A 80 -10.04 4.79 5.69
C ILE A 80 -8.77 4.05 5.26
N ALA A 81 -8.42 4.08 3.97
CA ALA A 81 -7.19 3.47 3.44
C ALA A 81 -5.94 4.02 4.12
N THR A 82 -5.86 5.35 4.29
CA THR A 82 -4.75 6.02 4.97
C THR A 82 -4.66 5.58 6.43
N GLY A 83 -5.77 5.56 7.16
CA GLY A 83 -5.82 5.10 8.54
C GLY A 83 -5.35 3.64 8.70
N VAL A 84 -5.83 2.75 7.84
CA VAL A 84 -5.39 1.34 7.84
C VAL A 84 -3.90 1.23 7.49
N ALA A 85 -3.42 1.98 6.49
CA ALA A 85 -2.00 1.98 6.12
C ALA A 85 -1.08 2.46 7.26
N LEU A 86 -1.50 3.44 8.03
CA LEU A 86 -0.78 3.88 9.23
C LEU A 86 -0.72 2.77 10.29
N ILE A 87 -1.83 2.06 10.53
CA ILE A 87 -1.85 0.91 11.43
C ILE A 87 -0.88 -0.17 10.95
N VAL A 88 -0.89 -0.48 9.64
CA VAL A 88 0.07 -1.41 9.02
C VAL A 88 1.50 -0.97 9.30
N TRP A 89 1.78 0.31 9.12
CA TRP A 89 3.12 0.85 9.35
C TRP A 89 3.56 0.66 10.79
N PHE A 90 2.71 1.00 11.77
CA PHE A 90 2.99 0.78 13.19
C PHE A 90 3.16 -0.70 13.53
N THR A 91 2.37 -1.62 12.95
CA THR A 91 2.51 -3.07 13.19
C THR A 91 3.79 -3.67 12.59
N GLY A 92 4.46 -2.96 11.69
CA GLY A 92 5.75 -3.35 11.11
C GLY A 92 6.96 -3.04 11.98
N PHE A 93 6.82 -2.27 13.07
CA PHE A 93 7.94 -1.99 13.96
C PHE A 93 8.32 -3.21 14.81
N SER A 94 9.62 -3.42 14.98
CA SER A 94 10.21 -4.60 15.62
C SER A 94 9.74 -4.87 17.07
N PHE A 95 9.27 -3.86 17.79
CA PHE A 95 8.75 -4.07 19.13
C PHE A 95 7.43 -4.89 19.15
N LEU A 96 6.66 -4.85 18.04
CA LEU A 96 5.44 -5.63 17.87
C LEU A 96 5.71 -7.03 17.33
N GLU A 97 6.90 -7.31 16.78
CA GLU A 97 7.29 -8.65 16.30
C GLU A 97 7.28 -9.70 17.42
N ARG A 98 7.38 -9.29 18.67
CA ARG A 98 7.27 -10.17 19.85
C ARG A 98 5.85 -10.74 20.07
N LEU A 99 4.84 -10.16 19.42
CA LEU A 99 3.48 -10.67 19.48
C LEU A 99 3.35 -11.87 18.53
N ARG A 100 2.87 -13.00 19.06
CA ARG A 100 2.78 -14.31 18.38
C ARG A 100 2.11 -14.26 16.99
N TYR A 101 1.24 -13.29 16.76
CA TYR A 101 0.48 -13.13 15.51
C TYR A 101 0.80 -11.84 14.74
N SER A 102 1.87 -11.12 15.09
CA SER A 102 2.18 -9.82 14.49
C SER A 102 2.34 -9.88 12.96
N LEU A 103 3.01 -10.92 12.45
CA LEU A 103 3.19 -11.10 11.00
C LEU A 103 1.88 -11.39 10.27
N LEU A 104 0.96 -12.15 10.90
CA LEU A 104 -0.35 -12.42 10.32
C LEU A 104 -1.19 -11.15 10.26
N TYR A 105 -1.25 -10.39 11.34
CA TYR A 105 -1.98 -9.12 11.38
C TYR A 105 -1.39 -8.10 10.41
N HIS A 106 -0.06 -7.94 10.39
CA HIS A 106 0.63 -7.03 9.47
C HIS A 106 0.32 -7.39 8.01
N GLY A 107 0.41 -8.68 7.64
CA GLY A 107 0.10 -9.14 6.29
C GLY A 107 -1.36 -8.95 5.89
N SER A 108 -2.30 -9.31 6.76
CA SER A 108 -3.74 -9.17 6.51
C SER A 108 -4.16 -7.71 6.38
N LEU A 109 -3.68 -6.85 7.27
CA LEU A 109 -3.95 -5.41 7.22
C LEU A 109 -3.31 -4.75 6.00
N SER A 110 -2.12 -5.19 5.58
CA SER A 110 -1.47 -4.70 4.36
C SER A 110 -2.31 -4.99 3.12
N LEU A 111 -2.84 -6.21 3.00
CA LEU A 111 -3.73 -6.59 1.89
C LEU A 111 -5.03 -5.79 1.91
N PHE A 112 -5.60 -5.58 3.09
CA PHE A 112 -6.80 -4.77 3.25
C PHE A 112 -6.57 -3.30 2.89
N ALA A 113 -5.43 -2.72 3.31
CA ALA A 113 -5.03 -1.37 2.91
C ALA A 113 -4.91 -1.23 1.38
N ILE A 114 -4.27 -2.19 0.70
CA ILE A 114 -4.15 -2.19 -0.76
C ILE A 114 -5.53 -2.28 -1.42
N ALA A 115 -6.44 -3.13 -0.91
CA ALA A 115 -7.79 -3.23 -1.44
C ALA A 115 -8.56 -1.90 -1.34
N LEU A 116 -8.43 -1.21 -0.21
CA LEU A 116 -9.04 0.11 -0.01
C LEU A 116 -8.44 1.18 -0.92
N MET A 117 -7.11 1.18 -1.13
CA MET A 117 -6.44 2.10 -2.05
C MET A 117 -6.90 1.88 -3.49
N VAL A 118 -7.01 0.63 -3.94
CA VAL A 118 -7.54 0.31 -5.27
C VAL A 118 -9.00 0.75 -5.40
N ALA A 119 -9.84 0.47 -4.40
CA ALA A 119 -11.25 0.91 -4.39
C ALA A 119 -11.37 2.43 -4.40
N HIS A 120 -10.53 3.16 -3.65
CA HIS A 120 -10.44 4.61 -3.67
C HIS A 120 -10.11 5.15 -5.07
N SER A 121 -9.04 4.63 -5.69
CA SER A 121 -8.60 5.03 -7.02
C SER A 121 -9.68 4.80 -8.07
N VAL A 122 -10.35 3.64 -8.06
CA VAL A 122 -11.44 3.30 -8.98
C VAL A 122 -12.63 4.24 -8.82
N ASN A 123 -12.99 4.62 -7.58
CA ASN A 123 -14.15 5.48 -7.32
C ASN A 123 -13.92 6.95 -7.70
N LEU A 124 -12.70 7.46 -7.59
CA LEU A 124 -12.39 8.84 -7.96
C LEU A 124 -12.17 9.03 -9.47
N GLY A 125 -12.05 7.93 -10.19
CA GLY A 125 -11.67 7.95 -11.60
C GLY A 125 -10.16 8.19 -11.78
N PHE A 126 -9.67 7.77 -12.93
CA PHE A 126 -8.26 7.88 -13.26
C PHE A 126 -8.00 9.12 -14.11
N SER A 127 -6.94 9.86 -13.87
CA SER A 127 -6.50 10.91 -14.75
C SER A 127 -6.02 10.33 -16.09
N ILE A 128 -6.47 10.91 -17.21
CA ILE A 128 -6.25 10.37 -18.56
C ILE A 128 -4.76 10.07 -18.88
N PRO A 129 -3.76 10.88 -18.49
CA PRO A 129 -2.35 10.57 -18.79
C PRO A 129 -1.79 9.37 -18.01
N LEU A 130 -2.41 9.03 -16.89
CA LEU A 130 -1.95 7.96 -15.99
C LEU A 130 -2.81 6.70 -16.09
N TYR A 131 -3.87 6.74 -16.89
CA TYR A 131 -4.92 5.72 -16.95
C TYR A 131 -4.38 4.29 -17.13
N LEU A 132 -3.43 4.13 -18.06
CA LEU A 132 -2.86 2.80 -18.35
C LEU A 132 -2.00 2.26 -17.19
N SER A 133 -1.22 3.13 -16.58
CA SER A 133 -0.37 2.76 -15.45
C SER A 133 -1.18 2.49 -14.18
N GLU A 134 -2.27 3.22 -13.97
CA GLU A 134 -3.21 3.01 -12.87
C GLU A 134 -3.96 1.68 -13.02
N ILE A 135 -4.41 1.33 -14.23
CA ILE A 135 -5.00 0.02 -14.52
C ILE A 135 -4.00 -1.10 -14.25
N LEU A 136 -2.75 -0.97 -14.69
CA LEU A 136 -1.71 -1.98 -14.43
C LEU A 136 -1.44 -2.13 -12.94
N LEU A 137 -1.41 -1.03 -12.18
CA LEU A 137 -1.27 -1.07 -10.74
C LEU A 137 -2.48 -1.68 -10.04
N ALA A 138 -3.69 -1.37 -10.49
CA ALA A 138 -4.91 -2.00 -9.97
C ALA A 138 -4.92 -3.51 -10.21
N ILE A 139 -4.57 -3.96 -11.43
CA ILE A 139 -4.43 -5.38 -11.75
C ILE A 139 -3.35 -6.04 -10.88
N THR A 140 -2.20 -5.38 -10.73
CA THR A 140 -1.11 -5.88 -9.87
C THR A 140 -1.55 -5.97 -8.42
N GLY A 141 -2.26 -4.97 -7.90
CA GLY A 141 -2.85 -4.97 -6.57
C GLY A 141 -3.82 -6.13 -6.36
N ILE A 142 -4.70 -6.39 -7.33
CA ILE A 142 -5.63 -7.54 -7.30
C ILE A 142 -4.87 -8.87 -7.27
N ILE A 143 -3.84 -9.03 -8.10
CA ILE A 143 -3.01 -10.25 -8.12
C ILE A 143 -2.32 -10.45 -6.77
N VAL A 144 -1.78 -9.38 -6.18
CA VAL A 144 -1.15 -9.41 -4.85
C VAL A 144 -2.17 -9.79 -3.78
N LEU A 145 -3.39 -9.23 -3.83
CA LEU A 145 -4.48 -9.55 -2.91
C LEU A 145 -4.86 -11.03 -2.99
N VAL A 146 -5.11 -11.56 -4.19
CA VAL A 146 -5.50 -12.96 -4.38
C VAL A 146 -4.41 -13.92 -3.91
N ARG A 147 -3.16 -13.69 -4.29
CA ARG A 147 -2.04 -14.55 -3.87
C ARG A 147 -1.68 -14.38 -2.41
N GLY A 148 -1.79 -13.18 -1.89
CA GLY A 148 -1.50 -12.89 -0.49
C GLY A 148 -2.51 -13.53 0.44
N SER A 149 -3.81 -13.45 0.16
CA SER A 149 -4.84 -14.10 0.94
C SER A 149 -4.67 -15.62 0.97
N GLN A 150 -4.32 -16.25 -0.17
CA GLN A 150 -3.99 -17.67 -0.21
C GLN A 150 -2.80 -18.04 0.67
N HIS A 151 -1.80 -17.16 0.76
CA HIS A 151 -0.63 -17.37 1.61
C HIS A 151 -0.98 -17.28 3.10
N ILE A 152 -1.77 -16.29 3.47
CA ILE A 152 -2.24 -16.09 4.87
C ILE A 152 -3.08 -17.28 5.33
N ILE A 153 -4.00 -17.77 4.48
CA ILE A 153 -4.82 -18.96 4.78
C ILE A 153 -3.95 -20.19 5.04
N LYS A 154 -2.83 -20.35 4.31
CA LYS A 154 -1.90 -21.47 4.52
C LYS A 154 -1.10 -21.37 5.83
N ILE A 155 -0.87 -20.16 6.34
CA ILE A 155 -0.16 -19.95 7.61
C ILE A 155 -1.11 -20.16 8.81
N ALA A 156 -2.39 -19.84 8.62
CA ALA A 156 -3.41 -19.94 9.67
C ALA A 156 -3.92 -21.37 9.91
N ARG A 157 -3.62 -22.32 9.03
CA ARG A 157 -3.87 -23.77 9.15
C ARG A 157 -2.67 -24.49 9.77
#